data_ca2a03d9167c938acd80c1abf264caec
#
_entry.id   ca2a03d9167c938acd80c1abf264caec
#
_cell.length_a   1.000
_cell.length_b   1.000
_cell.length_c   1.000
_cell.angle_alpha   90.00
_cell.angle_beta   90.00
_cell.angle_gamma   90.00
#
_symmetry.space_group_name_H-M   'P 1'
#
loop_
_entity.id
_entity.type
_entity.pdbx_description
1 polymer ?
#
loop_
_entity_poly.entity_id
_entity_poly.type
_entity_poly.pdbx_seq_one_letter_code
_entity_poly.pdbx_strand_id
1 'polypeptide(L)'
;MAAGLWQLFAFSHSTPAVSAEAMSTASIKSESFDRDPQWEGFRNRMLPQKVTTVAQDFGYAKSHFAGKRAGEAGGLIQRAMTPSFYAKKIEPKTLDDKLTASGSFAVTSSHGSAGVFLGWFNEKKAGSSARPTNSLGLNFDIEGSGGRLAVYLITSNNKCWGNFVTPYIPGTYRPTPIKSDGSVRYTWKLDYDPAAAGGNGQFKFTIQGDGSNPANFEHRELTVDIPPELRSDGATFDHFGMMNLLVDGGSAEFYFDDVRYNGATEDFSQDPAWDGVRNRGSFAESEPHGIQNFGFSKSAFAGGTPGEIGGVFWRDPKGGYYADRIGPLSLDDRLEASGKINLVVGATDADMFFGWFNSHDNGPDRGQVEGRPLRSVLGVHIGGPTRVGHYFLPQVATKHGTVAVAQATKTNPKAGPVMVQNKATDWRLVYDPQANHGQGSIRLSLGSESVVLDLTPAIKAEGASFDRFGMLVVPVGGHHVKVYLDDLKYTAGRPAP
;
A
#
# COMPACT_ATOMS: atom_id res chain seq x y z
N MET A 1 71.28 49.16 -41.50
CA MET A 1 71.15 47.90 -42.19
C MET A 1 71.67 46.81 -41.36
N ALA A 2 70.87 46.04 -40.63
CA ALA A 2 71.18 44.79 -40.02
C ALA A 2 69.89 44.02 -39.83
N ALA A 3 69.72 42.96 -40.58
CA ALA A 3 68.59 42.07 -40.51
C ALA A 3 68.82 41.04 -39.36
N GLY A 4 67.90 40.94 -38.40
CA GLY A 4 67.91 39.96 -37.28
C GLY A 4 67.01 38.79 -37.65
N LEU A 5 67.63 37.59 -37.73
CA LEU A 5 66.92 36.33 -37.83
C LEU A 5 66.26 35.96 -36.48
N TRP A 6 64.97 35.67 -36.51
CA TRP A 6 64.29 35.01 -35.40
C TRP A 6 64.14 33.51 -35.74
N GLN A 7 64.75 32.63 -34.94
CA GLN A 7 64.51 31.17 -34.97
C GLN A 7 63.29 30.88 -34.15
N LEU A 8 62.27 30.23 -34.76
CA LEU A 8 61.13 29.63 -34.08
C LEU A 8 61.53 28.24 -33.57
N PHE A 9 61.53 28.07 -32.24
CA PHE A 9 61.56 26.76 -31.63
C PHE A 9 60.10 26.25 -31.51
N ALA A 10 59.77 25.19 -32.26
CA ALA A 10 58.51 24.46 -32.10
C ALA A 10 58.68 23.43 -30.98
N PHE A 11 57.99 23.68 -29.85
CA PHE A 11 57.79 22.66 -28.80
C PHE A 11 56.66 21.74 -29.18
N SER A 12 56.95 20.51 -29.54
CA SER A 12 55.94 19.44 -29.69
C SER A 12 55.50 18.98 -28.29
N HIS A 13 54.29 19.38 -27.86
CA HIS A 13 53.62 18.78 -26.72
C HIS A 13 53.00 17.46 -27.16
N SER A 14 53.60 16.34 -26.77
CA SER A 14 52.95 15.04 -26.81
C SER A 14 51.97 14.97 -25.65
N THR A 15 50.68 15.11 -25.90
CA THR A 15 49.62 14.73 -24.99
C THR A 15 49.68 13.19 -24.78
N PRO A 16 49.74 12.71 -23.54
CA PRO A 16 49.61 11.28 -23.32
C PRO A 16 48.18 10.87 -23.70
N ALA A 17 48.10 9.88 -24.60
CA ALA A 17 46.84 9.22 -24.91
C ALA A 17 46.33 8.55 -23.59
N VAL A 18 45.25 9.08 -23.02
CA VAL A 18 44.50 8.37 -22.01
C VAL A 18 43.95 7.12 -22.69
N SER A 19 44.53 5.98 -22.36
CA SER A 19 43.98 4.69 -22.75
C SER A 19 42.54 4.64 -22.22
N ALA A 20 41.57 4.57 -23.13
CA ALA A 20 40.21 4.17 -22.77
C ALA A 20 40.33 2.73 -22.24
N GLU A 21 40.37 2.59 -20.91
CA GLU A 21 40.17 1.28 -20.28
C GLU A 21 38.80 0.80 -20.77
N ALA A 22 38.81 -0.31 -21.48
CA ALA A 22 37.60 -0.99 -21.91
C ALA A 22 36.76 -1.24 -20.66
N MET A 23 35.62 -0.55 -20.55
CA MET A 23 34.65 -0.79 -19.47
C MET A 23 34.23 -2.26 -19.58
N SER A 24 34.77 -3.03 -18.68
CA SER A 24 34.48 -4.45 -18.56
C SER A 24 32.98 -4.62 -18.29
N THR A 25 32.29 -5.41 -19.11
CA THR A 25 30.83 -5.57 -19.03
C THR A 25 30.47 -6.41 -17.82
N ALA A 26 29.64 -5.85 -16.92
CA ALA A 26 29.10 -6.57 -15.76
C ALA A 26 28.43 -7.89 -16.16
N SER A 27 28.60 -8.94 -15.34
CA SER A 27 27.96 -10.24 -15.56
C SER A 27 26.44 -10.09 -15.34
N ILE A 28 25.66 -10.28 -16.39
CA ILE A 28 24.20 -10.27 -16.37
C ILE A 28 23.67 -11.70 -16.35
N LYS A 29 22.81 -12.01 -15.38
CA LYS A 29 22.00 -13.24 -15.38
C LYS A 29 20.61 -12.96 -15.95
N SER A 30 19.99 -14.01 -16.52
CA SER A 30 18.61 -14.02 -17.00
C SER A 30 17.89 -15.24 -16.44
N GLU A 31 16.69 -15.04 -15.92
CA GLU A 31 15.82 -16.08 -15.35
C GLU A 31 14.41 -15.92 -15.89
N SER A 32 13.91 -16.95 -16.60
CA SER A 32 12.53 -17.05 -17.08
C SER A 32 11.64 -17.87 -16.15
N PHE A 33 12.22 -18.47 -15.11
CA PHE A 33 11.53 -19.31 -14.14
C PHE A 33 10.69 -20.47 -14.70
N ASP A 34 10.95 -20.90 -15.94
CA ASP A 34 10.33 -22.12 -16.48
C ASP A 34 10.61 -23.35 -15.62
N ARG A 35 11.64 -23.28 -14.80
CA ARG A 35 12.00 -24.26 -13.76
C ARG A 35 12.36 -23.51 -12.48
N ASP A 36 12.22 -24.23 -11.35
CA ASP A 36 12.70 -23.72 -10.07
C ASP A 36 14.22 -23.43 -10.15
N PRO A 37 14.64 -22.17 -10.02
CA PRO A 37 16.06 -21.80 -10.07
C PRO A 37 16.82 -22.24 -8.83
N GLN A 38 16.14 -22.83 -7.83
CA GLN A 38 16.69 -23.26 -6.55
C GLN A 38 17.42 -22.14 -5.80
N TRP A 39 16.88 -20.94 -5.86
CA TRP A 39 17.41 -19.83 -5.10
C TRP A 39 17.32 -20.08 -3.59
N GLU A 40 18.21 -19.45 -2.86
CA GLU A 40 18.23 -19.57 -1.40
C GLU A 40 16.98 -18.96 -0.76
N GLY A 41 16.32 -19.76 0.09
CA GLY A 41 15.17 -19.33 0.87
C GLY A 41 15.51 -19.23 2.35
N PHE A 42 15.21 -18.09 2.97
CA PHE A 42 15.28 -17.91 4.43
C PHE A 42 13.93 -17.38 4.92
N ARG A 43 13.25 -18.15 5.78
CA ARG A 43 11.93 -17.81 6.35
C ARG A 43 10.87 -17.41 5.31
N ASN A 44 11.03 -17.78 4.07
CA ASN A 44 10.12 -17.45 2.97
C ASN A 44 8.92 -18.41 2.86
N ARG A 45 8.92 -19.52 3.62
CA ARG A 45 7.83 -20.51 3.72
C ARG A 45 7.46 -20.69 5.19
N MET A 46 6.89 -19.66 5.81
CA MET A 46 6.45 -19.66 7.19
C MET A 46 4.93 -19.70 7.22
N LEU A 47 4.36 -20.88 7.50
CA LEU A 47 2.93 -21.02 7.68
C LEU A 47 2.59 -20.78 9.16
N PRO A 48 1.51 -20.09 9.50
CA PRO A 48 1.10 -19.93 10.88
C PRO A 48 0.70 -21.29 11.47
N GLN A 49 1.06 -21.52 12.72
CA GLN A 49 0.66 -22.74 13.43
C GLN A 49 -0.84 -22.79 13.72
N LYS A 50 -1.52 -21.64 13.71
CA LYS A 50 -2.95 -21.53 13.98
C LYS A 50 -3.58 -20.50 13.05
N VAL A 51 -4.63 -20.92 12.36
CA VAL A 51 -5.47 -20.03 11.56
C VAL A 51 -6.38 -19.25 12.50
N THR A 52 -6.47 -17.93 12.33
CA THR A 52 -7.37 -17.08 13.10
C THR A 52 -8.81 -17.42 12.77
N THR A 53 -9.63 -17.64 13.80
CA THR A 53 -11.09 -17.76 13.65
C THR A 53 -11.68 -16.37 13.80
N VAL A 54 -12.37 -15.91 12.77
CA VAL A 54 -13.14 -14.66 12.76
C VAL A 54 -14.55 -14.95 13.22
N ALA A 55 -15.06 -14.13 14.15
CA ALA A 55 -16.44 -14.18 14.61
C ALA A 55 -17.18 -12.90 14.18
N GLN A 56 -18.30 -13.07 13.51
CA GLN A 56 -19.18 -12.00 13.09
C GLN A 56 -20.57 -12.24 13.69
N ASP A 57 -21.18 -11.20 14.25
CA ASP A 57 -22.58 -11.23 14.68
C ASP A 57 -23.20 -9.84 14.54
N PHE A 58 -23.49 -9.46 13.30
CA PHE A 58 -24.10 -8.18 12.96
C PHE A 58 -25.19 -8.33 11.90
N GLY A 59 -26.08 -7.35 11.85
CA GLY A 59 -27.24 -7.33 10.98
C GLY A 59 -28.39 -6.65 11.69
N TYR A 60 -29.65 -7.01 11.39
CA TYR A 60 -30.78 -6.48 12.12
C TYR A 60 -30.74 -6.87 13.61
N ALA A 61 -30.91 -5.90 14.48
CA ALA A 61 -30.92 -6.04 15.95
C ALA A 61 -32.10 -5.29 16.56
N LYS A 62 -32.64 -5.81 17.68
CA LYS A 62 -33.75 -5.17 18.42
C LYS A 62 -33.26 -4.13 19.44
N SER A 63 -31.98 -3.82 19.44
CA SER A 63 -31.38 -2.77 20.28
C SER A 63 -31.78 -1.35 19.79
N HIS A 64 -31.25 -0.30 20.44
CA HIS A 64 -31.52 1.09 20.11
C HIS A 64 -30.35 2.01 20.48
N PHE A 65 -29.13 1.57 20.22
CA PHE A 65 -27.92 2.36 20.48
C PHE A 65 -27.77 3.54 19.51
N ALA A 66 -28.03 3.30 18.23
CA ALA A 66 -27.96 4.31 17.18
C ALA A 66 -29.28 5.07 16.99
N GLY A 67 -30.41 4.42 17.21
CA GLY A 67 -31.76 4.98 17.09
C GLY A 67 -32.38 5.45 18.39
N LYS A 68 -33.60 5.96 18.30
CA LYS A 68 -34.43 6.34 19.46
C LYS A 68 -35.44 5.26 19.84
N ARG A 69 -35.66 4.28 18.99
CA ARG A 69 -36.62 3.18 19.13
C ARG A 69 -35.87 1.85 18.96
N ALA A 70 -36.49 0.80 19.42
CA ALA A 70 -35.97 -0.57 19.17
C ALA A 70 -36.03 -0.90 17.69
N GLY A 71 -34.98 -1.47 17.20
CA GLY A 71 -34.73 -1.82 15.81
C GLY A 71 -33.64 -0.95 15.19
N GLU A 72 -32.55 -1.57 14.83
CA GLU A 72 -31.39 -0.94 14.18
C GLU A 72 -30.59 -2.02 13.44
N ALA A 73 -29.64 -1.63 12.61
CA ALA A 73 -28.69 -2.56 12.02
C ALA A 73 -27.33 -2.42 12.71
N GLY A 74 -26.72 -3.55 13.09
CA GLY A 74 -25.42 -3.52 13.75
C GLY A 74 -25.11 -4.79 14.51
N GLY A 75 -24.10 -4.72 15.38
CA GLY A 75 -23.60 -5.81 16.20
C GLY A 75 -22.08 -5.93 16.17
N LEU A 76 -21.59 -7.09 16.55
CA LEU A 76 -20.17 -7.42 16.58
C LEU A 76 -19.62 -7.61 15.16
N ILE A 77 -18.73 -6.73 14.74
CA ILE A 77 -18.02 -6.81 13.47
C ILE A 77 -16.51 -6.89 13.71
N GLN A 78 -15.88 -7.93 13.21
CA GLN A 78 -14.44 -8.15 13.30
C GLN A 78 -13.78 -7.90 11.95
N ARG A 79 -12.61 -7.25 11.95
CA ARG A 79 -11.75 -7.17 10.77
C ARG A 79 -11.38 -8.56 10.28
N ALA A 80 -11.40 -8.76 8.98
CA ALA A 80 -11.00 -10.00 8.33
C ALA A 80 -10.66 -9.75 6.86
N MET A 81 -9.75 -10.52 6.28
CA MET A 81 -9.46 -10.47 4.85
C MET A 81 -10.66 -10.92 4.00
N THR A 82 -11.50 -11.78 4.57
CA THR A 82 -12.72 -12.27 3.93
C THR A 82 -13.85 -11.26 4.11
N PRO A 83 -14.50 -10.80 3.02
CA PRO A 83 -15.63 -9.87 3.12
C PRO A 83 -16.82 -10.45 3.87
N SER A 84 -17.35 -9.67 4.79
CA SER A 84 -18.59 -9.93 5.53
C SER A 84 -19.42 -8.65 5.54
N PHE A 85 -20.69 -8.72 5.14
CA PHE A 85 -21.53 -7.52 5.08
C PHE A 85 -23.00 -7.80 5.44
N TYR A 86 -23.69 -6.72 5.81
CA TYR A 86 -25.15 -6.62 5.89
C TYR A 86 -25.57 -5.36 5.14
N ALA A 87 -26.23 -5.53 3.99
CA ALA A 87 -26.42 -4.44 3.04
C ALA A 87 -27.66 -4.64 2.16
N LYS A 88 -28.21 -3.53 1.69
CA LYS A 88 -29.25 -3.50 0.68
C LYS A 88 -28.64 -3.51 -0.71
N LYS A 89 -29.05 -4.45 -1.54
CA LYS A 89 -28.79 -4.40 -2.98
C LYS A 89 -29.53 -3.22 -3.60
N ILE A 90 -28.84 -2.40 -4.37
CA ILE A 90 -29.37 -1.20 -5.02
C ILE A 90 -29.22 -1.31 -6.53
N GLU A 91 -29.96 -0.49 -7.29
CA GLU A 91 -29.67 -0.29 -8.71
C GLU A 91 -28.22 0.22 -8.86
N PRO A 92 -27.46 -0.34 -9.81
CA PRO A 92 -26.06 0.01 -9.99
C PRO A 92 -25.84 1.52 -10.12
N LYS A 93 -24.89 2.03 -9.39
CA LYS A 93 -24.46 3.42 -9.37
C LYS A 93 -22.98 3.54 -9.73
N THR A 94 -22.59 4.71 -10.20
CA THR A 94 -21.22 5.05 -10.56
C THR A 94 -20.86 6.42 -9.99
N LEU A 95 -19.65 6.89 -10.26
CA LEU A 95 -19.28 8.28 -9.95
C LEU A 95 -19.99 9.32 -10.86
N ASP A 96 -20.76 8.92 -11.88
CA ASP A 96 -21.59 9.82 -12.67
C ASP A 96 -22.94 10.13 -12.01
N ASP A 97 -23.33 9.33 -11.02
CA ASP A 97 -24.58 9.49 -10.28
C ASP A 97 -24.39 10.41 -9.05
N LYS A 98 -25.42 11.20 -8.72
CA LYS A 98 -25.52 11.83 -7.40
C LYS A 98 -25.81 10.77 -6.36
N LEU A 99 -25.03 10.78 -5.27
CA LEU A 99 -25.20 9.86 -4.15
C LEU A 99 -25.45 10.65 -2.88
N THR A 100 -26.49 10.29 -2.14
CA THR A 100 -26.81 10.93 -0.87
C THR A 100 -27.13 9.88 0.17
N ALA A 101 -26.53 9.99 1.35
CA ALA A 101 -26.89 9.17 2.50
C ALA A 101 -26.85 9.97 3.78
N SER A 102 -27.68 9.60 4.74
CA SER A 102 -27.68 10.15 6.09
C SER A 102 -28.23 9.12 7.07
N GLY A 103 -27.99 9.33 8.34
CA GLY A 103 -28.50 8.45 9.39
C GLY A 103 -27.88 8.77 10.73
N SER A 104 -28.00 7.84 11.65
CA SER A 104 -27.30 7.87 12.92
C SER A 104 -26.42 6.62 13.09
N PHE A 105 -25.39 6.71 13.93
CA PHE A 105 -24.63 5.55 14.37
C PHE A 105 -24.15 5.69 15.81
N ALA A 106 -23.85 4.57 16.44
CA ALA A 106 -23.17 4.48 17.72
C ALA A 106 -22.13 3.36 17.69
N VAL A 107 -21.06 3.53 18.45
CA VAL A 107 -20.05 2.49 18.68
C VAL A 107 -20.07 2.18 20.18
N THR A 108 -20.45 0.97 20.55
CA THR A 108 -20.63 0.59 21.96
C THR A 108 -19.42 -0.05 22.57
N SER A 109 -18.59 -0.70 21.73
CA SER A 109 -17.29 -1.24 22.15
C SER A 109 -16.33 -1.33 20.99
N SER A 110 -15.04 -1.41 21.32
CA SER A 110 -13.99 -1.65 20.31
C SER A 110 -12.76 -2.26 20.97
N HIS A 111 -12.20 -3.27 20.33
CA HIS A 111 -11.07 -4.04 20.82
C HIS A 111 -10.00 -4.20 19.76
N GLY A 112 -8.75 -3.91 20.14
CA GLY A 112 -7.61 -4.02 19.24
C GLY A 112 -7.70 -3.06 18.06
N SER A 113 -7.15 -3.48 16.94
CA SER A 113 -7.22 -2.75 15.66
C SER A 113 -8.54 -3.05 14.97
N ALA A 114 -9.64 -2.48 15.44
CA ALA A 114 -10.99 -2.69 14.90
C ALA A 114 -11.29 -1.77 13.71
N GLY A 115 -12.32 -2.12 12.94
CA GLY A 115 -12.77 -1.23 11.86
C GLY A 115 -14.03 -1.67 11.15
N VAL A 116 -14.80 -0.67 10.70
CA VAL A 116 -16.09 -0.84 10.03
C VAL A 116 -16.17 0.11 8.83
N PHE A 117 -16.73 -0.36 7.75
CA PHE A 117 -17.16 0.45 6.62
C PHE A 117 -18.69 0.58 6.62
N LEU A 118 -19.21 1.78 6.34
CA LEU A 118 -20.64 2.05 6.10
C LEU A 118 -20.78 2.96 4.89
N GLY A 119 -21.46 2.49 3.84
CA GLY A 119 -21.67 3.27 2.61
C GLY A 119 -22.00 2.43 1.40
N TRP A 120 -21.70 2.97 0.23
CA TRP A 120 -21.86 2.28 -1.06
C TRP A 120 -20.63 1.46 -1.40
N PHE A 121 -20.83 0.25 -1.90
CA PHE A 121 -19.76 -0.64 -2.33
C PHE A 121 -20.20 -1.57 -3.46
N ASN A 122 -19.26 -2.31 -4.05
CA ASN A 122 -19.53 -3.33 -5.05
C ASN A 122 -19.23 -4.71 -4.46
N GLU A 123 -20.24 -5.59 -4.38
CA GLU A 123 -20.09 -6.90 -3.78
C GLU A 123 -18.98 -7.74 -4.44
N LYS A 124 -18.94 -7.77 -5.78
CA LYS A 124 -18.02 -8.65 -6.53
C LYS A 124 -16.58 -8.16 -6.55
N LYS A 125 -16.35 -6.89 -6.20
CA LYS A 125 -15.04 -6.24 -6.29
C LYS A 125 -14.47 -5.83 -4.94
N ALA A 126 -15.16 -6.15 -3.87
CA ALA A 126 -14.82 -5.71 -2.52
C ALA A 126 -13.56 -6.35 -1.90
N GLY A 127 -12.85 -7.24 -2.56
CA GLY A 127 -11.91 -8.14 -1.89
C GLY A 127 -10.42 -7.89 -2.08
N SER A 128 -9.95 -6.72 -2.54
CA SER A 128 -8.54 -6.57 -2.91
C SER A 128 -7.72 -5.55 -2.09
N SER A 129 -8.30 -4.97 -1.05
CA SER A 129 -7.67 -3.91 -0.24
C SER A 129 -8.22 -3.95 1.17
N ALA A 130 -7.52 -3.33 2.12
CA ALA A 130 -8.02 -3.20 3.50
C ALA A 130 -9.38 -2.48 3.60
N ARG A 131 -9.74 -1.73 2.58
CA ARG A 131 -11.06 -1.13 2.41
C ARG A 131 -11.73 -1.72 1.17
N PRO A 132 -13.06 -1.83 1.13
CA PRO A 132 -13.72 -2.36 -0.06
C PRO A 132 -13.34 -1.57 -1.30
N THR A 133 -12.79 -2.22 -2.33
CA THR A 133 -12.57 -1.62 -3.66
C THR A 133 -13.91 -1.27 -4.28
N ASN A 134 -13.99 -0.18 -5.04
CA ASN A 134 -15.26 0.38 -5.51
C ASN A 134 -16.19 0.70 -4.34
N SER A 135 -15.77 1.60 -3.47
CA SER A 135 -16.59 2.04 -2.34
C SER A 135 -16.51 3.55 -2.11
N LEU A 136 -17.57 4.12 -1.59
CA LEU A 136 -17.64 5.48 -1.07
C LEU A 136 -18.41 5.45 0.24
N GLY A 137 -17.78 5.87 1.34
CA GLY A 137 -18.48 5.85 2.63
C GLY A 137 -17.58 6.16 3.81
N LEU A 138 -18.19 5.96 4.98
CA LEU A 138 -17.57 6.13 6.28
C LEU A 138 -16.66 4.95 6.58
N ASN A 139 -15.46 5.26 7.03
CA ASN A 139 -14.51 4.26 7.53
C ASN A 139 -14.21 4.59 9.00
N PHE A 140 -14.74 3.76 9.87
CA PHE A 140 -14.37 3.75 11.27
C PHE A 140 -13.13 2.85 11.42
N ASP A 141 -12.06 3.37 11.99
CA ASP A 141 -10.78 2.71 12.10
C ASP A 141 -10.14 2.99 13.45
N ILE A 142 -9.75 1.95 14.18
CA ILE A 142 -9.05 2.05 15.46
C ILE A 142 -7.66 1.48 15.29
N GLU A 143 -6.66 2.36 15.40
CA GLU A 143 -5.26 1.98 15.41
C GLU A 143 -4.58 2.61 16.62
N GLY A 144 -4.35 1.84 17.66
CA GLY A 144 -3.53 2.18 18.83
C GLY A 144 -3.85 3.46 19.62
N SER A 145 -4.37 4.50 18.98
CA SER A 145 -4.61 5.83 19.58
C SER A 145 -6.11 6.19 19.70
N GLY A 146 -7.00 5.26 19.47
CA GLY A 146 -8.46 5.45 19.53
C GLY A 146 -9.13 5.45 18.16
N GLY A 147 -10.48 5.52 18.16
CA GLY A 147 -11.30 5.46 16.95
C GLY A 147 -11.13 6.69 16.07
N ARG A 148 -10.88 6.47 14.79
CA ARG A 148 -10.79 7.50 13.76
C ARG A 148 -11.95 7.35 12.80
N LEU A 149 -12.56 8.43 12.43
CA LEU A 149 -13.57 8.46 11.40
C LEU A 149 -13.03 9.20 10.17
N ALA A 150 -13.11 8.56 9.04
CA ALA A 150 -12.76 9.13 7.74
C ALA A 150 -13.87 8.87 6.75
N VAL A 151 -13.94 9.67 5.69
CA VAL A 151 -14.71 9.37 4.50
C VAL A 151 -13.75 9.15 3.34
N TYR A 152 -13.86 7.99 2.71
CA TYR A 152 -13.01 7.61 1.60
C TYR A 152 -13.82 7.16 0.38
N LEU A 153 -13.34 7.58 -0.78
CA LEU A 153 -13.59 6.95 -2.07
C LEU A 153 -12.45 5.97 -2.35
N ILE A 154 -12.79 4.72 -2.67
CA ILE A 154 -11.86 3.72 -3.20
C ILE A 154 -12.30 3.40 -4.62
N THR A 155 -11.43 3.70 -5.58
CA THR A 155 -11.70 3.53 -7.01
C THR A 155 -11.60 2.07 -7.47
N SER A 156 -11.93 1.81 -8.72
CA SER A 156 -11.86 0.47 -9.33
C SER A 156 -10.44 -0.10 -9.37
N ASN A 157 -9.41 0.75 -9.40
CA ASN A 157 -8.01 0.35 -9.33
C ASN A 157 -7.42 0.52 -7.91
N ASN A 158 -8.29 0.54 -6.88
CA ASN A 158 -7.88 0.57 -5.47
C ASN A 158 -7.10 1.83 -5.04
N LYS A 159 -7.29 2.95 -5.75
CA LYS A 159 -6.78 4.24 -5.28
C LYS A 159 -7.70 4.78 -4.20
N CYS A 160 -7.12 5.27 -3.12
CA CYS A 160 -7.85 5.78 -1.97
C CYS A 160 -7.80 7.32 -1.94
N TRP A 161 -8.96 7.96 -1.83
CA TRP A 161 -9.06 9.41 -1.72
C TRP A 161 -10.09 9.82 -0.68
N GLY A 162 -9.73 10.76 0.17
CA GLY A 162 -10.59 11.25 1.24
C GLY A 162 -9.80 11.83 2.38
N ASN A 163 -10.44 11.98 3.53
CA ASN A 163 -9.77 12.53 4.71
C ASN A 163 -10.47 12.10 6.00
N PHE A 164 -9.78 12.31 7.13
CA PHE A 164 -10.36 12.21 8.45
C PHE A 164 -11.36 13.37 8.68
N VAL A 165 -12.48 13.03 9.28
CA VAL A 165 -13.53 14.00 9.65
C VAL A 165 -13.17 14.73 10.94
N THR A 166 -12.45 14.05 11.82
CA THR A 166 -12.05 14.59 13.11
C THR A 166 -10.75 15.40 12.99
N PRO A 167 -10.63 16.54 13.68
CA PRO A 167 -9.43 17.33 13.66
C PRO A 167 -8.26 16.55 14.29
N TYR A 168 -7.04 16.90 13.89
CA TYR A 168 -5.87 16.38 14.58
C TYR A 168 -5.75 16.97 15.99
N ILE A 169 -5.31 16.14 16.92
CA ILE A 169 -4.92 16.59 18.25
C ILE A 169 -3.74 17.56 18.10
N PRO A 170 -3.79 18.77 18.66
CA PRO A 170 -2.72 19.76 18.51
C PRO A 170 -1.35 19.20 18.81
N GLY A 171 -0.37 19.46 17.92
CA GLY A 171 1.00 18.97 18.05
C GLY A 171 1.20 17.49 17.72
N THR A 172 0.19 16.81 17.17
CA THR A 172 0.28 15.41 16.78
C THR A 172 -0.25 15.20 15.34
N TYR A 173 0.06 14.04 14.73
CA TYR A 173 -0.57 13.59 13.49
C TYR A 173 -1.74 12.62 13.76
N ARG A 174 -2.34 12.69 14.95
CA ARG A 174 -3.41 11.79 15.37
C ARG A 174 -4.74 12.53 15.35
N PRO A 175 -5.77 12.05 14.61
CA PRO A 175 -7.11 12.63 14.66
C PRO A 175 -7.74 12.41 16.04
N THR A 176 -8.58 13.34 16.47
CA THR A 176 -9.37 13.19 17.70
C THR A 176 -10.27 11.95 17.57
N PRO A 177 -10.24 11.02 18.52
CA PRO A 177 -11.04 9.81 18.44
C PRO A 177 -12.54 10.11 18.61
N ILE A 178 -13.37 9.36 17.89
CA ILE A 178 -14.80 9.27 18.22
C ILE A 178 -14.99 8.35 19.44
N LYS A 179 -16.09 8.55 20.19
CA LYS A 179 -16.43 7.69 21.33
C LYS A 179 -16.83 6.31 20.86
N SER A 180 -16.33 5.30 21.54
CA SER A 180 -16.58 3.88 21.28
C SER A 180 -17.01 3.10 22.53
N ASP A 181 -17.75 3.77 23.42
CA ASP A 181 -18.23 3.26 24.69
C ASP A 181 -19.77 3.35 24.82
N GLY A 182 -20.46 3.63 23.73
CA GLY A 182 -21.92 3.80 23.67
C GLY A 182 -22.44 5.14 24.25
N SER A 183 -21.55 6.01 24.74
CA SER A 183 -21.95 7.25 25.40
C SER A 183 -22.41 8.35 24.43
N VAL A 184 -22.15 8.21 23.13
CA VAL A 184 -22.50 9.21 22.12
C VAL A 184 -23.16 8.54 20.92
N ARG A 185 -24.28 9.09 20.49
CA ARG A 185 -24.90 8.84 19.20
C ARG A 185 -24.48 9.94 18.24
N TYR A 186 -24.06 9.53 17.05
CA TYR A 186 -23.64 10.44 15.99
C TYR A 186 -24.70 10.48 14.89
N THR A 187 -25.15 11.68 14.50
CA THR A 187 -25.91 11.89 13.26
C THR A 187 -24.96 12.32 12.16
N TRP A 188 -25.19 11.84 10.93
CA TRP A 188 -24.29 12.10 9.82
C TRP A 188 -25.03 12.28 8.50
N LYS A 189 -24.39 12.96 7.56
CA LYS A 189 -24.84 13.09 6.17
C LYS A 189 -23.64 13.06 5.22
N LEU A 190 -23.75 12.32 4.14
CA LEU A 190 -22.79 12.25 3.05
C LEU A 190 -23.49 12.53 1.72
N ASP A 191 -23.08 13.58 1.04
CA ASP A 191 -23.55 13.96 -0.29
C ASP A 191 -22.38 13.89 -1.26
N TYR A 192 -22.56 13.23 -2.40
CA TYR A 192 -21.65 13.27 -3.53
C TYR A 192 -22.34 13.91 -4.73
N ASP A 193 -21.71 14.94 -5.31
CA ASP A 193 -22.16 15.62 -6.53
C ASP A 193 -21.13 15.48 -7.64
N PRO A 194 -21.43 14.70 -8.71
CA PRO A 194 -20.51 14.50 -9.84
C PRO A 194 -20.23 15.77 -10.64
N ALA A 195 -21.12 16.77 -10.61
CA ALA A 195 -20.96 18.03 -11.35
C ALA A 195 -20.08 19.06 -10.62
N ALA A 196 -19.85 18.88 -9.32
CA ALA A 196 -19.00 19.77 -8.54
C ALA A 196 -17.52 19.65 -8.91
N ALA A 197 -16.68 20.53 -8.40
CA ALA A 197 -15.24 20.57 -8.66
C ALA A 197 -14.87 20.54 -10.16
N GLY A 198 -15.62 21.32 -10.97
CA GLY A 198 -15.40 21.39 -12.42
C GLY A 198 -15.78 20.11 -13.17
N GLY A 199 -16.69 19.28 -12.62
CA GLY A 199 -17.12 18.02 -13.21
C GLY A 199 -16.30 16.80 -12.76
N ASN A 200 -15.30 17.00 -11.90
CA ASN A 200 -14.52 15.88 -11.34
C ASN A 200 -15.25 15.18 -10.18
N GLY A 201 -16.25 15.84 -9.59
CA GLY A 201 -16.99 15.35 -8.44
C GLY A 201 -16.42 15.86 -7.11
N GLN A 202 -17.33 16.01 -6.16
CA GLN A 202 -17.01 16.43 -4.79
C GLN A 202 -17.93 15.69 -3.84
N PHE A 203 -17.42 15.23 -2.71
CA PHE A 203 -18.28 14.79 -1.60
C PHE A 203 -18.18 15.73 -0.41
N LYS A 204 -19.34 15.92 0.24
CA LYS A 204 -19.48 16.67 1.49
C LYS A 204 -20.00 15.74 2.57
N PHE A 205 -19.37 15.80 3.72
CA PHE A 205 -19.76 15.00 4.87
C PHE A 205 -19.94 15.90 6.08
N THR A 206 -21.02 15.68 6.83
CA THR A 206 -21.27 16.32 8.10
C THR A 206 -21.53 15.28 9.18
N ILE A 207 -21.10 15.58 10.40
CA ILE A 207 -21.34 14.75 11.58
C ILE A 207 -21.56 15.59 12.81
N GLN A 208 -22.46 15.13 13.69
CA GLN A 208 -22.74 15.74 14.98
C GLN A 208 -22.98 14.64 16.02
N GLY A 209 -22.32 14.75 17.18
CA GLY A 209 -22.57 13.90 18.34
C GLY A 209 -23.62 14.54 19.27
N ASP A 210 -24.42 13.70 19.95
CA ASP A 210 -25.43 14.13 20.93
C ASP A 210 -24.93 14.02 22.37
N GLY A 211 -23.66 13.75 22.58
CA GLY A 211 -23.05 13.58 23.91
C GLY A 211 -22.88 14.90 24.66
N SER A 212 -22.91 14.82 26.00
CA SER A 212 -22.80 15.94 26.91
C SER A 212 -21.41 16.58 27.02
N ASN A 213 -20.41 16.07 26.30
CA ASN A 213 -19.06 16.61 26.30
C ASN A 213 -18.77 17.38 25.01
N PRO A 214 -18.87 18.71 25.00
CA PRO A 214 -18.69 19.54 23.82
C PRO A 214 -17.24 19.51 23.27
N ALA A 215 -16.24 19.06 24.04
CA ALA A 215 -14.86 18.98 23.57
C ALA A 215 -14.66 17.99 22.43
N ASN A 216 -15.61 17.10 22.16
CA ASN A 216 -15.37 15.97 21.27
C ASN A 216 -16.09 16.04 19.94
N PHE A 217 -17.29 16.69 19.79
CA PHE A 217 -18.01 16.69 18.51
C PHE A 217 -19.25 17.59 18.50
N GLU A 218 -19.10 18.90 18.49
CA GLU A 218 -20.30 19.75 18.30
C GLU A 218 -20.82 19.59 16.87
N HIS A 219 -20.04 19.88 15.88
CA HIS A 219 -20.38 19.74 14.48
C HIS A 219 -19.09 19.70 13.67
N ARG A 220 -18.98 18.79 12.72
CA ARG A 220 -17.83 18.72 11.79
C ARG A 220 -18.31 18.58 10.37
N GLU A 221 -17.64 19.29 9.50
CA GLU A 221 -17.86 19.25 8.06
C GLU A 221 -16.55 18.93 7.35
N LEU A 222 -16.64 18.08 6.34
CA LEU A 222 -15.54 17.72 5.45
C LEU A 222 -16.01 17.89 4.01
N THR A 223 -15.26 18.65 3.22
CA THR A 223 -15.47 18.76 1.77
C THR A 223 -14.22 18.26 1.07
N VAL A 224 -14.39 17.38 0.09
CA VAL A 224 -13.28 16.74 -0.65
C VAL A 224 -13.60 16.77 -2.13
N ASP A 225 -12.77 17.46 -2.91
CA ASP A 225 -12.77 17.42 -4.37
C ASP A 225 -12.08 16.15 -4.86
N ILE A 226 -12.66 15.50 -5.86
CA ILE A 226 -12.07 14.30 -6.46
C ILE A 226 -11.08 14.73 -7.56
N PRO A 227 -9.82 14.28 -7.49
CA PRO A 227 -8.85 14.53 -8.56
C PRO A 227 -9.28 13.89 -9.89
N PRO A 228 -8.95 14.52 -11.03
CA PRO A 228 -9.33 14.02 -12.36
C PRO A 228 -8.91 12.57 -12.62
N GLU A 229 -7.74 12.16 -12.15
CA GLU A 229 -7.22 10.80 -12.31
C GLU A 229 -7.99 9.74 -11.52
N LEU A 230 -8.63 10.11 -10.39
CA LEU A 230 -9.50 9.22 -9.66
C LEU A 230 -10.91 9.20 -10.27
N ARG A 231 -11.34 10.35 -10.79
CA ARG A 231 -12.60 10.44 -11.53
C ARG A 231 -12.58 9.55 -12.78
N SER A 232 -11.50 9.59 -13.55
CA SER A 232 -11.33 8.74 -14.73
C SER A 232 -11.14 7.26 -14.40
N ASP A 233 -10.56 6.94 -13.24
CA ASP A 233 -10.42 5.57 -12.74
C ASP A 233 -11.78 4.94 -12.41
N GLY A 234 -12.71 5.76 -11.95
CA GLY A 234 -14.10 5.40 -11.70
C GLY A 234 -14.30 4.50 -10.48
N ALA A 235 -15.57 4.33 -10.13
CA ALA A 235 -16.05 3.33 -9.17
C ALA A 235 -17.48 2.93 -9.52
N THR A 236 -17.86 1.70 -9.18
CA THR A 236 -19.21 1.17 -9.38
C THR A 236 -19.74 0.61 -8.08
N PHE A 237 -21.01 0.85 -7.78
CA PHE A 237 -21.64 0.47 -6.53
C PHE A 237 -22.94 -0.29 -6.82
N ASP A 238 -23.17 -1.42 -6.17
CA ASP A 238 -24.39 -2.23 -6.29
C ASP A 238 -25.04 -2.55 -4.94
N HIS A 239 -24.40 -2.11 -3.83
CA HIS A 239 -24.91 -2.27 -2.47
C HIS A 239 -24.72 -1.00 -1.65
N PHE A 240 -25.59 -0.83 -0.64
CA PHE A 240 -25.45 0.15 0.44
C PHE A 240 -25.62 -0.54 1.78
N GLY A 241 -24.69 -0.37 2.69
CA GLY A 241 -24.75 -0.98 4.02
C GLY A 241 -23.41 -1.03 4.73
N MET A 242 -23.31 -1.95 5.68
CA MET A 242 -22.16 -2.15 6.56
C MET A 242 -21.33 -3.35 6.11
N MET A 243 -20.00 -3.19 6.15
CA MET A 243 -19.02 -4.23 5.84
C MET A 243 -17.83 -4.16 6.81
N ASN A 244 -17.20 -5.31 7.09
CA ASN A 244 -15.92 -5.32 7.79
C ASN A 244 -14.81 -4.65 6.97
N LEU A 245 -13.80 -4.10 7.65
CA LEU A 245 -12.56 -3.75 6.95
C LEU A 245 -11.79 -5.02 6.58
N LEU A 246 -11.28 -5.03 5.35
CA LEU A 246 -10.68 -6.21 4.70
C LEU A 246 -9.20 -6.37 5.05
N VAL A 247 -8.93 -6.41 6.32
CA VAL A 247 -7.60 -6.54 6.91
C VAL A 247 -7.73 -7.24 8.25
N ASP A 248 -6.77 -8.06 8.62
CA ASP A 248 -6.75 -8.71 9.92
C ASP A 248 -6.77 -7.69 11.07
N GLY A 249 -7.38 -8.04 12.19
CA GLY A 249 -7.45 -7.16 13.34
C GLY A 249 -8.51 -7.52 14.37
N GLY A 250 -8.83 -6.53 15.19
CA GLY A 250 -9.81 -6.63 16.26
C GLY A 250 -11.25 -6.45 15.82
N SER A 251 -12.13 -6.22 16.77
CA SER A 251 -13.58 -6.12 16.58
C SER A 251 -14.15 -4.87 17.22
N ALA A 252 -15.29 -4.42 16.70
CA ALA A 252 -16.12 -3.38 17.31
C ALA A 252 -17.58 -3.81 17.33
N GLU A 253 -18.33 -3.29 18.27
CA GLU A 253 -19.78 -3.27 18.19
C GLU A 253 -20.22 -1.92 17.64
N PHE A 254 -20.76 -1.95 16.42
CA PHE A 254 -21.17 -0.79 15.65
C PHE A 254 -22.63 -0.95 15.25
N TYR A 255 -23.42 0.10 15.47
CA TYR A 255 -24.84 0.14 15.17
C TYR A 255 -25.19 1.39 14.35
N PHE A 256 -26.15 1.29 13.41
CA PHE A 256 -26.66 2.42 12.64
C PHE A 256 -28.17 2.31 12.44
N ASP A 257 -28.84 3.49 12.34
CA ASP A 257 -30.29 3.61 12.27
C ASP A 257 -30.72 4.88 11.53
N ASP A 258 -32.05 5.03 11.32
CA ASP A 258 -32.67 6.18 10.65
C ASP A 258 -32.02 6.50 9.29
N VAL A 259 -31.69 5.47 8.52
CA VAL A 259 -30.87 5.62 7.31
C VAL A 259 -31.71 6.08 6.12
N ARG A 260 -31.20 7.08 5.42
CA ARG A 260 -31.69 7.49 4.09
C ARG A 260 -30.55 7.36 3.10
N TYR A 261 -30.82 6.77 1.94
CA TYR A 261 -29.83 6.62 0.89
C TYR A 261 -30.50 6.65 -0.48
N ASN A 262 -30.04 7.54 -1.37
CA ASN A 262 -30.54 7.71 -2.74
C ASN A 262 -32.08 7.78 -2.84
N GLY A 263 -32.73 8.44 -1.88
CA GLY A 263 -34.18 8.60 -1.82
C GLY A 263 -34.95 7.47 -1.08
N ALA A 264 -34.32 6.35 -0.79
CA ALA A 264 -34.87 5.30 0.08
C ALA A 264 -34.73 5.71 1.57
N THR A 265 -35.59 5.18 2.42
CA THR A 265 -35.55 5.36 3.89
C THR A 265 -35.71 4.02 4.56
N GLU A 266 -34.89 3.78 5.59
CA GLU A 266 -34.96 2.60 6.43
C GLU A 266 -34.82 3.01 7.89
N ASP A 267 -35.86 2.73 8.69
CA ASP A 267 -35.92 3.05 10.13
C ASP A 267 -35.75 1.81 11.02
N PHE A 268 -35.51 0.65 10.40
CA PHE A 268 -35.33 -0.63 11.06
C PHE A 268 -36.41 -0.97 12.12
N SER A 269 -37.59 -0.34 12.07
CA SER A 269 -38.70 -0.67 12.98
C SER A 269 -39.11 -2.15 12.85
N GLN A 270 -38.79 -2.76 11.72
CA GLN A 270 -38.87 -4.19 11.43
C GLN A 270 -37.60 -4.63 10.68
N ASP A 271 -37.32 -5.94 10.70
CA ASP A 271 -36.21 -6.48 9.90
C ASP A 271 -36.45 -6.22 8.41
N PRO A 272 -35.65 -5.40 7.74
CA PRO A 272 -35.80 -5.08 6.34
C PRO A 272 -35.35 -6.20 5.41
N ALA A 273 -34.90 -7.33 5.95
CA ALA A 273 -34.36 -8.47 5.24
C ALA A 273 -33.28 -8.09 4.19
N TRP A 274 -32.34 -7.26 4.62
CA TRP A 274 -31.16 -6.95 3.80
C TRP A 274 -30.27 -8.18 3.62
N ASP A 275 -29.47 -8.18 2.58
CA ASP A 275 -28.58 -9.29 2.26
C ASP A 275 -27.47 -9.39 3.34
N GLY A 276 -27.35 -10.58 3.94
CA GLY A 276 -26.31 -10.91 4.90
C GLY A 276 -25.33 -11.91 4.33
N VAL A 277 -24.06 -11.54 4.25
CA VAL A 277 -22.99 -12.42 3.80
C VAL A 277 -21.96 -12.56 4.89
N ARG A 278 -21.80 -13.76 5.44
CA ARG A 278 -20.88 -14.08 6.56
C ARG A 278 -20.99 -13.13 7.75
N ASN A 279 -22.10 -12.44 7.89
CA ASN A 279 -22.35 -11.45 8.94
C ASN A 279 -22.75 -12.08 10.27
N ARG A 280 -23.07 -13.39 10.30
CA ARG A 280 -23.38 -14.16 11.51
C ARG A 280 -22.65 -15.49 11.48
N GLY A 281 -21.97 -15.82 12.59
CA GLY A 281 -21.22 -17.07 12.76
C GLY A 281 -19.71 -16.87 12.73
N SER A 282 -19.00 -17.97 12.64
CA SER A 282 -17.52 -17.98 12.65
C SER A 282 -16.97 -18.72 11.44
N PHE A 283 -15.83 -18.23 10.95
CA PHE A 283 -15.11 -18.83 9.83
C PHE A 283 -13.60 -18.72 10.04
N ALA A 284 -12.85 -19.59 9.38
CA ALA A 284 -11.40 -19.47 9.33
C ALA A 284 -10.98 -18.34 8.39
N GLU A 285 -10.00 -17.52 8.81
CA GLU A 285 -9.45 -16.47 7.96
C GLU A 285 -8.80 -17.08 6.72
N SER A 286 -9.07 -16.49 5.55
CA SER A 286 -8.56 -16.98 4.28
C SER A 286 -7.06 -16.72 4.11
N GLU A 287 -6.55 -15.65 4.69
CA GLU A 287 -5.14 -15.27 4.67
C GLU A 287 -4.69 -14.92 6.10
N PRO A 288 -4.26 -15.93 6.89
CA PRO A 288 -3.91 -15.74 8.29
C PRO A 288 -2.69 -14.82 8.44
N HIS A 289 -2.71 -14.01 9.52
CA HIS A 289 -1.66 -13.05 9.83
C HIS A 289 -0.28 -13.72 9.97
N GLY A 290 0.75 -13.06 9.42
CA GLY A 290 2.14 -13.46 9.57
C GLY A 290 2.60 -14.58 8.66
N ILE A 291 1.82 -14.94 7.64
CA ILE A 291 2.27 -15.88 6.61
C ILE A 291 3.39 -15.27 5.77
N GLN A 292 4.52 -15.97 5.73
CA GLN A 292 5.49 -15.82 4.66
C GLN A 292 5.32 -17.01 3.71
N ASN A 293 4.83 -16.78 2.51
CA ASN A 293 4.66 -17.83 1.52
C ASN A 293 5.02 -17.33 0.13
N PHE A 294 6.33 -17.17 -0.10
CA PHE A 294 6.88 -16.66 -1.34
C PHE A 294 8.14 -17.45 -1.77
N GLY A 295 8.50 -17.33 -3.03
CA GLY A 295 9.59 -18.04 -3.68
C GLY A 295 9.15 -18.51 -5.06
N PHE A 296 9.72 -19.58 -5.56
CA PHE A 296 9.31 -20.16 -6.83
C PHE A 296 7.83 -20.64 -6.76
N SER A 297 7.08 -20.33 -7.81
CA SER A 297 5.67 -20.65 -7.97
C SER A 297 5.39 -21.11 -9.42
N LYS A 298 4.47 -22.07 -9.57
CA LYS A 298 3.98 -22.50 -10.89
C LYS A 298 2.82 -21.65 -11.42
N SER A 299 2.53 -20.52 -10.76
CA SER A 299 1.55 -19.54 -11.25
C SER A 299 2.08 -18.76 -12.46
N ALA A 300 1.23 -17.89 -13.04
CA ALA A 300 1.50 -17.12 -14.26
C ALA A 300 0.92 -15.71 -14.16
N PHE A 301 1.07 -15.05 -13.01
CA PHE A 301 0.51 -13.72 -12.80
C PHE A 301 1.34 -12.61 -13.46
N ALA A 302 2.67 -12.74 -13.47
CA ALA A 302 3.57 -11.73 -14.01
C ALA A 302 3.97 -12.01 -15.46
N GLY A 303 4.37 -13.24 -15.80
CA GLY A 303 4.89 -13.59 -17.12
C GLY A 303 3.85 -14.07 -18.13
N GLY A 304 2.71 -14.56 -17.67
CA GLY A 304 1.67 -15.13 -18.54
C GLY A 304 1.87 -16.61 -18.90
N THR A 305 3.02 -17.19 -18.59
CA THR A 305 3.32 -18.63 -18.66
C THR A 305 3.60 -19.17 -17.25
N PRO A 306 3.35 -20.46 -16.97
CA PRO A 306 3.65 -21.05 -15.67
C PRO A 306 5.13 -21.01 -15.33
N GLY A 307 5.43 -20.48 -14.15
CA GLY A 307 6.80 -20.32 -13.62
C GLY A 307 7.14 -18.87 -13.38
N GLU A 308 7.23 -18.49 -12.11
CA GLU A 308 7.55 -17.13 -11.67
C GLU A 308 8.04 -17.16 -10.22
N ILE A 309 8.60 -16.09 -9.72
CA ILE A 309 8.89 -15.97 -8.29
C ILE A 309 7.93 -14.96 -7.64
N GLY A 310 7.50 -15.26 -6.42
CA GLY A 310 6.60 -14.38 -5.69
C GLY A 310 5.75 -15.11 -4.69
N GLY A 311 4.67 -14.46 -4.25
CA GLY A 311 3.74 -14.96 -3.27
C GLY A 311 3.35 -13.92 -2.25
N VAL A 312 3.04 -14.37 -1.04
CA VAL A 312 2.56 -13.54 0.08
C VAL A 312 3.75 -13.10 0.95
N PHE A 313 3.89 -11.79 1.12
CA PHE A 313 4.90 -11.14 1.97
C PHE A 313 4.19 -10.37 3.07
N TRP A 314 4.29 -10.81 4.31
CA TRP A 314 3.89 -10.01 5.47
C TRP A 314 5.08 -9.20 5.97
N ARG A 315 4.84 -7.99 6.41
CA ARG A 315 5.84 -7.21 7.14
C ARG A 315 6.13 -7.92 8.46
N ASP A 316 7.39 -8.27 8.70
CA ASP A 316 7.79 -9.08 9.88
C ASP A 316 9.15 -8.62 10.41
N PRO A 317 9.24 -8.26 11.72
CA PRO A 317 10.51 -7.90 12.35
C PRO A 317 11.62 -8.93 12.19
N LYS A 318 11.26 -10.19 12.03
CA LYS A 318 12.22 -11.30 11.88
C LYS A 318 12.81 -11.42 10.48
N GLY A 319 12.25 -10.70 9.51
CA GLY A 319 12.70 -10.75 8.12
C GLY A 319 12.48 -12.09 7.42
N GLY A 320 12.91 -12.17 6.19
CA GLY A 320 12.84 -13.34 5.33
C GLY A 320 13.20 -12.95 3.90
N TYR A 321 13.76 -13.89 3.13
CA TYR A 321 14.11 -13.63 1.73
C TYR A 321 14.03 -14.89 0.87
N TYR A 322 13.93 -14.69 -0.44
CA TYR A 322 14.17 -15.68 -1.49
C TYR A 322 15.03 -15.02 -2.57
N ALA A 323 16.27 -15.53 -2.77
CA ALA A 323 17.25 -14.80 -3.54
C ALA A 323 18.33 -15.68 -4.20
N ASP A 324 18.84 -15.23 -5.35
CA ASP A 324 20.05 -15.73 -5.98
C ASP A 324 21.30 -15.27 -5.23
N ARG A 325 22.33 -16.11 -5.19
CA ARG A 325 23.67 -15.77 -4.72
C ARG A 325 24.45 -15.10 -5.83
N ILE A 326 24.92 -13.92 -5.54
CA ILE A 326 25.62 -13.07 -6.50
C ILE A 326 26.88 -12.45 -5.89
N GLY A 327 27.59 -11.72 -6.70
CA GLY A 327 28.61 -10.76 -6.28
C GLY A 327 29.96 -11.35 -5.90
N PRO A 328 30.70 -10.60 -5.04
CA PRO A 328 30.27 -9.38 -4.32
C PRO A 328 30.11 -8.15 -5.21
N LEU A 329 29.07 -7.38 -4.96
CA LEU A 329 28.79 -6.09 -5.60
C LEU A 329 28.68 -4.97 -4.54
N SER A 330 28.75 -3.70 -4.95
CA SER A 330 28.70 -2.53 -4.06
C SER A 330 28.08 -1.32 -4.75
N LEU A 331 28.01 -0.18 -4.04
CA LEU A 331 27.60 1.11 -4.64
C LEU A 331 28.66 1.70 -5.61
N ASP A 332 29.81 1.05 -5.81
CA ASP A 332 30.78 1.46 -6.83
C ASP A 332 30.56 0.73 -8.17
N ASP A 333 29.72 -0.31 -8.17
CA ASP A 333 29.40 -1.08 -9.35
C ASP A 333 28.15 -0.52 -10.05
N ARG A 334 28.14 -0.53 -11.38
CA ARG A 334 26.92 -0.26 -12.15
C ARG A 334 25.98 -1.46 -12.05
N LEU A 335 24.74 -1.22 -11.64
CA LEU A 335 23.73 -2.26 -11.41
C LEU A 335 22.52 -2.02 -12.32
N GLU A 336 22.09 -3.07 -13.00
CA GLU A 336 20.90 -3.04 -13.83
C GLU A 336 20.03 -4.25 -13.55
N ALA A 337 18.72 -4.03 -13.48
CA ALA A 337 17.72 -5.09 -13.44
C ALA A 337 16.48 -4.72 -14.24
N SER A 338 15.82 -5.72 -14.79
CA SER A 338 14.54 -5.58 -15.49
C SER A 338 13.76 -6.88 -15.45
N GLY A 339 12.49 -6.81 -15.79
CA GLY A 339 11.58 -7.95 -15.83
C GLY A 339 10.12 -7.52 -15.89
N LYS A 340 9.23 -8.44 -15.56
CA LYS A 340 7.80 -8.21 -15.38
C LYS A 340 7.42 -8.31 -13.93
N ILE A 341 6.41 -7.56 -13.52
CA ILE A 341 5.89 -7.57 -12.16
C ILE A 341 4.37 -7.46 -12.14
N ASN A 342 3.73 -8.15 -11.22
CA ASN A 342 2.31 -8.03 -10.94
C ASN A 342 2.04 -7.95 -9.44
N LEU A 343 1.34 -6.90 -9.01
CA LEU A 343 0.76 -6.78 -7.67
C LEU A 343 -0.64 -7.42 -7.69
N VAL A 344 -0.78 -8.63 -7.18
CA VAL A 344 -2.07 -9.34 -7.15
C VAL A 344 -2.93 -8.89 -5.98
N VAL A 345 -2.31 -8.72 -4.80
CA VAL A 345 -2.98 -8.18 -3.59
C VAL A 345 -2.08 -7.12 -2.97
N GLY A 346 -2.67 -6.00 -2.61
CA GLY A 346 -2.01 -4.96 -1.84
C GLY A 346 -2.88 -4.55 -0.65
N ALA A 347 -2.63 -5.12 0.52
CA ALA A 347 -3.32 -4.74 1.74
C ALA A 347 -2.81 -3.38 2.27
N THR A 348 -3.55 -2.79 3.22
CA THR A 348 -3.14 -1.54 3.86
C THR A 348 -1.85 -1.73 4.65
N ASP A 349 -1.01 -0.70 4.67
CA ASP A 349 0.26 -0.70 5.39
C ASP A 349 1.13 -1.91 5.04
N ALA A 350 1.18 -2.23 3.76
CA ALA A 350 1.86 -3.39 3.23
C ALA A 350 3.06 -3.00 2.39
N ASP A 351 4.18 -3.64 2.66
CA ASP A 351 5.44 -3.34 1.99
C ASP A 351 6.20 -4.62 1.66
N MET A 352 6.98 -4.58 0.58
CA MET A 352 8.06 -5.52 0.29
C MET A 352 9.20 -4.81 -0.42
N PHE A 353 10.36 -5.44 -0.43
CA PHE A 353 11.53 -5.00 -1.17
C PHE A 353 12.01 -6.10 -2.12
N PHE A 354 12.55 -5.71 -3.28
CA PHE A 354 13.32 -6.61 -4.12
C PHE A 354 14.47 -5.87 -4.81
N GLY A 355 15.57 -6.59 -5.04
CA GLY A 355 16.80 -6.02 -5.60
C GLY A 355 18.04 -6.67 -5.02
N TRP A 356 19.12 -5.91 -5.00
CA TRP A 356 20.39 -6.31 -4.40
C TRP A 356 20.38 -6.05 -2.91
N PHE A 357 20.89 -7.01 -2.14
CA PHE A 357 21.00 -6.87 -0.69
C PHE A 357 22.15 -7.70 -0.11
N ASN A 358 22.50 -7.41 1.15
CA ASN A 358 23.45 -8.19 1.92
C ASN A 358 22.71 -9.16 2.83
N SER A 359 23.01 -10.47 2.68
CA SER A 359 22.34 -11.51 3.46
C SER A 359 22.73 -11.53 4.93
N HIS A 360 23.94 -11.09 5.28
CA HIS A 360 24.37 -10.95 6.67
C HIS A 360 23.57 -9.84 7.40
N ASP A 361 23.37 -8.70 6.74
CA ASP A 361 22.65 -7.55 7.32
C ASP A 361 21.12 -7.76 7.40
N ASN A 362 20.55 -8.64 6.59
CA ASN A 362 19.10 -8.83 6.43
C ASN A 362 18.61 -10.28 6.65
N GLY A 363 19.50 -11.19 6.98
CA GLY A 363 19.23 -12.62 7.16
C GLY A 363 19.30 -13.08 8.62
N PRO A 364 19.74 -14.31 8.86
CA PRO A 364 19.80 -14.94 10.19
C PRO A 364 20.57 -14.12 11.22
N ASP A 365 21.66 -13.48 10.79
CA ASP A 365 22.61 -12.77 11.66
C ASP A 365 22.14 -11.38 12.06
N ARG A 366 21.06 -10.90 11.44
CA ARG A 366 20.51 -9.56 11.71
C ARG A 366 20.10 -9.33 13.16
N GLY A 367 19.77 -10.38 13.90
CA GLY A 367 19.15 -10.30 15.23
C GLY A 367 17.68 -9.86 15.17
N GLN A 368 16.91 -10.25 16.16
CA GLN A 368 15.48 -9.92 16.29
C GLN A 368 15.33 -8.57 17.02
N VAL A 369 15.67 -7.47 16.36
CA VAL A 369 15.40 -6.13 16.91
C VAL A 369 14.24 -5.53 16.14
N GLU A 370 13.10 -5.45 16.79
CA GLU A 370 11.90 -4.84 16.26
C GLU A 370 12.20 -3.41 15.74
N GLY A 371 11.70 -3.09 14.55
CA GLY A 371 11.82 -1.77 13.95
C GLY A 371 13.19 -1.45 13.31
N ARG A 372 14.11 -2.38 13.19
CA ARG A 372 15.34 -2.14 12.42
C ARG A 372 15.04 -2.04 10.92
N PRO A 373 15.41 -0.92 10.27
CA PRO A 373 15.26 -0.80 8.81
C PRO A 373 16.13 -1.81 8.07
N LEU A 374 15.84 -2.05 6.80
CA LEU A 374 16.73 -2.78 5.90
C LEU A 374 18.10 -2.10 5.84
N ARG A 375 19.17 -2.87 5.67
CA ARG A 375 20.55 -2.38 5.54
C ARG A 375 21.21 -3.01 4.33
N SER A 376 22.19 -2.28 3.77
CA SER A 376 22.90 -2.75 2.58
C SER A 376 21.93 -3.29 1.53
N VAL A 377 21.03 -2.44 1.06
CA VAL A 377 20.06 -2.75 0.01
C VAL A 377 20.08 -1.69 -1.07
N LEU A 378 19.87 -2.07 -2.34
CA LEU A 378 19.58 -1.22 -3.48
C LEU A 378 18.58 -1.93 -4.38
N GLY A 379 17.43 -1.31 -4.62
CA GLY A 379 16.39 -1.94 -5.43
C GLY A 379 15.08 -1.18 -5.40
N VAL A 380 14.01 -1.93 -5.38
CA VAL A 380 12.63 -1.43 -5.45
C VAL A 380 11.91 -1.70 -4.14
N HIS A 381 11.30 -0.68 -3.60
CA HIS A 381 10.36 -0.73 -2.51
C HIS A 381 8.93 -0.64 -3.07
N ILE A 382 8.10 -1.60 -2.76
CA ILE A 382 6.67 -1.57 -3.02
C ILE A 382 6.00 -1.30 -1.69
N GLY A 383 5.25 -0.20 -1.59
CA GLY A 383 4.62 0.20 -0.33
C GLY A 383 3.31 0.94 -0.52
N GLY A 384 2.39 0.76 0.40
CA GLY A 384 1.10 1.44 0.39
C GLY A 384 -0.04 0.62 1.00
N PRO A 385 -1.30 0.89 0.57
CA PRO A 385 -1.68 1.92 -0.38
C PRO A 385 -1.55 3.33 0.20
N THR A 386 -1.11 4.24 -0.65
CA THR A 386 -1.19 5.67 -0.41
C THR A 386 -2.45 6.24 -1.07
N ARG A 387 -2.61 7.57 -1.10
CA ARG A 387 -3.71 8.22 -1.82
C ARG A 387 -3.81 7.83 -3.30
N VAL A 388 -2.69 7.41 -3.91
CA VAL A 388 -2.62 7.03 -5.33
C VAL A 388 -2.47 5.52 -5.54
N GLY A 389 -2.47 4.71 -4.49
CA GLY A 389 -2.27 3.25 -4.55
C GLY A 389 -0.91 2.82 -4.01
N HIS A 390 -0.41 1.66 -4.44
CA HIS A 390 0.89 1.14 -4.06
C HIS A 390 1.98 1.74 -4.95
N TYR A 391 2.92 2.41 -4.34
CA TYR A 391 4.08 2.95 -5.05
C TYR A 391 5.09 1.87 -5.42
N PHE A 392 5.80 2.13 -6.50
CA PHE A 392 6.94 1.36 -7.01
C PHE A 392 8.15 2.30 -7.02
N LEU A 393 8.94 2.30 -5.95
CA LEU A 393 9.93 3.34 -5.68
C LEU A 393 11.36 2.78 -5.63
N PRO A 394 12.36 3.52 -6.16
CA PRO A 394 13.75 3.19 -5.93
C PRO A 394 14.10 3.45 -4.45
N GLN A 395 14.81 2.52 -3.85
CA GLN A 395 15.31 2.63 -2.48
C GLN A 395 16.75 2.15 -2.40
N VAL A 396 17.53 2.85 -1.60
CA VAL A 396 18.84 2.42 -1.13
C VAL A 396 18.89 2.55 0.39
N ALA A 397 19.56 1.59 1.05
CA ALA A 397 19.96 1.72 2.45
C ALA A 397 21.42 1.30 2.60
N THR A 398 22.17 2.08 3.37
CA THR A 398 23.58 1.84 3.63
C THR A 398 23.78 0.73 4.66
N LYS A 399 25.02 0.32 4.87
CA LYS A 399 25.40 -0.63 5.93
C LYS A 399 25.08 -0.12 7.35
N HIS A 400 24.98 1.19 7.55
CA HIS A 400 24.62 1.81 8.83
C HIS A 400 23.13 2.09 8.97
N GLY A 401 22.34 1.88 7.90
CA GLY A 401 20.89 2.06 7.89
C GLY A 401 20.43 3.45 7.51
N THR A 402 21.29 4.30 6.93
CA THR A 402 20.85 5.55 6.28
C THR A 402 20.08 5.19 5.02
N VAL A 403 18.83 5.66 4.93
CA VAL A 403 17.89 5.29 3.87
C VAL A 403 17.64 6.49 2.97
N ALA A 404 17.64 6.25 1.65
CA ALA A 404 17.02 7.15 0.68
C ALA A 404 15.96 6.38 -0.13
N VAL A 405 14.83 7.03 -0.31
CA VAL A 405 13.71 6.57 -1.14
C VAL A 405 13.11 7.80 -1.83
N ALA A 406 12.64 7.63 -3.06
CA ALA A 406 11.99 8.72 -3.77
C ALA A 406 10.73 9.19 -3.00
N GLN A 407 10.55 10.49 -2.90
CA GLN A 407 9.46 11.11 -2.14
C GLN A 407 8.69 12.10 -3.00
N ALA A 408 7.41 12.28 -2.69
CA ALA A 408 6.63 13.35 -3.25
C ALA A 408 7.17 14.71 -2.78
N THR A 409 7.15 15.69 -3.67
CA THR A 409 7.54 17.07 -3.39
C THR A 409 6.37 18.01 -3.67
N LYS A 410 6.50 19.31 -3.32
CA LYS A 410 5.48 20.31 -3.65
C LYS A 410 5.29 20.48 -5.16
N THR A 411 6.36 20.30 -5.93
CA THR A 411 6.36 20.44 -7.41
C THR A 411 6.06 19.12 -8.12
N ASN A 412 6.28 17.98 -7.45
CA ASN A 412 5.91 16.66 -7.93
C ASN A 412 5.17 15.91 -6.81
N PRO A 413 3.85 16.02 -6.74
CA PRO A 413 3.05 15.41 -5.67
C PRO A 413 3.01 13.89 -5.72
N LYS A 414 3.53 13.27 -6.79
CA LYS A 414 3.62 11.83 -6.97
C LYS A 414 5.08 11.40 -6.73
N ALA A 415 5.31 10.54 -5.73
CA ALA A 415 6.67 10.09 -5.38
C ALA A 415 7.34 9.27 -6.48
N GLY A 416 6.55 8.59 -7.33
CA GLY A 416 7.03 7.76 -8.44
C GLY A 416 5.90 6.94 -9.07
N PRO A 417 6.25 5.93 -9.88
CA PRO A 417 5.27 5.04 -10.49
C PRO A 417 4.34 4.37 -9.48
N VAL A 418 3.09 4.13 -9.88
CA VAL A 418 2.07 3.47 -9.07
C VAL A 418 1.63 2.18 -9.75
N MET A 419 1.59 1.11 -8.99
CA MET A 419 1.18 -0.19 -9.48
C MET A 419 -0.34 -0.27 -9.67
N VAL A 420 -0.75 -0.85 -10.77
CA VAL A 420 -2.14 -1.25 -11.01
C VAL A 420 -2.28 -2.71 -10.61
N GLN A 421 -3.20 -3.00 -9.68
CA GLN A 421 -3.45 -4.38 -9.23
C GLN A 421 -3.90 -5.29 -10.38
N ASN A 422 -3.47 -6.54 -10.33
CA ASN A 422 -3.79 -7.58 -11.30
C ASN A 422 -3.40 -7.22 -12.75
N LYS A 423 -2.38 -6.36 -12.90
CA LYS A 423 -1.80 -5.99 -14.20
C LYS A 423 -0.31 -6.28 -14.21
N ALA A 424 0.10 -7.22 -15.04
CA ALA A 424 1.51 -7.44 -15.33
C ALA A 424 2.08 -6.23 -16.08
N THR A 425 3.22 -5.74 -15.64
CA THR A 425 3.85 -4.53 -16.17
C THR A 425 5.37 -4.71 -16.25
N ASP A 426 5.97 -4.30 -17.37
CA ASP A 426 7.42 -4.29 -17.51
C ASP A 426 8.04 -3.22 -16.62
N TRP A 427 9.19 -3.54 -16.03
CA TRP A 427 9.94 -2.61 -15.21
C TRP A 427 11.43 -2.67 -15.52
N ARG A 428 12.14 -1.58 -15.23
CA ARG A 428 13.62 -1.51 -15.33
C ARG A 428 14.17 -0.59 -14.25
N LEU A 429 15.27 -1.04 -13.62
CA LEU A 429 16.09 -0.27 -12.70
C LEU A 429 17.52 -0.19 -13.23
N VAL A 430 18.09 1.02 -13.20
CA VAL A 430 19.51 1.25 -13.51
C VAL A 430 20.10 2.12 -12.41
N TYR A 431 21.12 1.61 -11.75
CA TYR A 431 21.98 2.40 -10.87
C TYR A 431 23.29 2.70 -11.60
N ASP A 432 23.62 3.97 -11.71
CA ASP A 432 24.86 4.46 -12.29
C ASP A 432 25.69 5.16 -11.18
N PRO A 433 26.82 4.55 -10.76
CA PRO A 433 27.66 5.10 -9.69
C PRO A 433 28.38 6.40 -10.08
N GLN A 434 28.51 6.69 -11.39
CA GLN A 434 29.17 7.88 -11.90
C GLN A 434 28.20 9.05 -12.12
N ALA A 435 26.89 8.80 -12.15
CA ALA A 435 25.90 9.83 -12.26
C ALA A 435 25.88 10.75 -11.02
N ASN A 436 25.17 11.90 -11.11
CA ASN A 436 25.06 12.86 -10.02
C ASN A 436 26.43 13.26 -9.46
N HIS A 437 27.36 13.68 -10.33
CA HIS A 437 28.72 14.09 -9.95
C HIS A 437 29.51 13.01 -9.18
N GLY A 438 29.31 11.73 -9.52
CA GLY A 438 29.99 10.59 -8.87
C GLY A 438 29.34 10.14 -7.56
N GLN A 439 28.21 10.73 -7.15
CA GLN A 439 27.48 10.28 -5.95
C GLN A 439 26.58 9.08 -6.24
N GLY A 440 26.22 8.87 -7.51
CA GLY A 440 25.34 7.81 -7.97
C GLY A 440 23.89 8.27 -8.11
N SER A 441 23.19 7.63 -9.04
CA SER A 441 21.79 7.88 -9.31
C SER A 441 21.06 6.58 -9.69
N ILE A 442 19.85 6.38 -9.19
CA ILE A 442 18.97 5.27 -9.53
C ILE A 442 17.85 5.78 -10.43
N ARG A 443 17.71 5.22 -11.63
CA ARG A 443 16.55 5.42 -12.49
C ARG A 443 15.69 4.17 -12.46
N LEU A 444 14.42 4.33 -12.10
CA LEU A 444 13.42 3.26 -12.07
C LEU A 444 12.27 3.58 -13.00
N SER A 445 11.83 2.61 -13.79
CA SER A 445 10.63 2.71 -14.62
C SER A 445 9.68 1.54 -14.38
N LEU A 446 8.37 1.81 -14.53
CA LEU A 446 7.28 0.85 -14.52
C LEU A 446 6.32 1.20 -15.67
N GLY A 447 6.28 0.39 -16.71
CA GLY A 447 5.62 0.75 -17.97
C GLY A 447 6.17 2.05 -18.55
N SER A 448 5.30 3.02 -18.76
CA SER A 448 5.67 4.36 -19.29
C SER A 448 6.09 5.37 -18.22
N GLU A 449 5.91 5.07 -16.94
CA GLU A 449 6.25 5.98 -15.84
C GLU A 449 7.69 5.75 -15.37
N SER A 450 8.36 6.81 -14.92
CA SER A 450 9.71 6.70 -14.37
C SER A 450 9.97 7.69 -13.25
N VAL A 451 10.96 7.37 -12.42
CA VAL A 451 11.45 8.22 -11.33
C VAL A 451 12.96 8.09 -11.22
N VAL A 452 13.60 9.16 -10.76
CA VAL A 452 15.04 9.20 -10.48
C VAL A 452 15.26 9.51 -9.01
N LEU A 453 16.20 8.78 -8.39
CA LEU A 453 16.67 9.00 -7.04
C LEU A 453 18.17 9.26 -7.09
N ASP A 454 18.58 10.49 -6.86
CA ASP A 454 19.98 10.89 -6.73
C ASP A 454 20.47 10.60 -5.32
N LEU A 455 21.62 9.95 -5.19
CA LEU A 455 22.20 9.64 -3.90
C LEU A 455 22.94 10.86 -3.34
N THR A 456 22.95 10.95 -2.01
CA THR A 456 23.70 12.00 -1.31
C THR A 456 25.16 11.58 -1.08
N PRO A 457 26.09 12.54 -0.88
CA PRO A 457 27.48 12.25 -0.51
C PRO A 457 27.59 11.33 0.72
N ALA A 458 26.69 11.49 1.70
CA ALA A 458 26.67 10.69 2.93
C ALA A 458 26.36 9.21 2.62
N ILE A 459 25.35 8.93 1.79
CA ILE A 459 25.00 7.56 1.40
C ILE A 459 26.15 6.90 0.62
N LYS A 460 26.77 7.63 -0.31
CA LYS A 460 27.90 7.12 -1.09
C LYS A 460 29.12 6.82 -0.18
N ALA A 461 29.41 7.69 0.77
CA ALA A 461 30.52 7.52 1.71
C ALA A 461 30.29 6.38 2.71
N GLU A 462 29.06 6.20 3.21
CA GLU A 462 28.73 5.08 4.08
C GLU A 462 28.82 3.74 3.35
N GLY A 463 28.39 3.69 2.09
CA GLY A 463 28.48 2.54 1.24
C GLY A 463 27.45 1.42 1.59
N ALA A 464 27.36 0.47 0.68
CA ALA A 464 26.64 -0.79 0.83
C ALA A 464 27.32 -1.87 -0.02
N SER A 465 27.23 -3.13 0.42
CA SER A 465 27.72 -4.30 -0.31
C SER A 465 26.61 -5.32 -0.47
N PHE A 466 26.60 -6.05 -1.57
CA PHE A 466 25.53 -6.95 -1.95
C PHE A 466 26.08 -8.33 -2.30
N ASP A 467 25.46 -9.38 -1.79
CA ASP A 467 25.78 -10.77 -2.05
C ASP A 467 24.56 -11.59 -2.50
N ARG A 468 23.39 -10.93 -2.59
CA ARG A 468 22.13 -11.51 -3.04
C ARG A 468 21.38 -10.57 -3.97
N PHE A 469 20.61 -11.17 -4.90
CA PHE A 469 19.57 -10.50 -5.66
C PHE A 469 18.26 -11.28 -5.53
N GLY A 470 17.19 -10.63 -5.10
CA GLY A 470 15.89 -11.28 -4.90
C GLY A 470 14.92 -10.47 -4.07
N MET A 471 13.98 -11.17 -3.46
CA MET A 471 12.86 -10.65 -2.70
C MET A 471 13.16 -10.67 -1.20
N LEU A 472 12.76 -9.62 -0.49
CA LEU A 472 13.08 -9.41 0.91
C LEU A 472 11.87 -8.85 1.67
N VAL A 473 11.59 -9.42 2.84
CA VAL A 473 10.54 -8.96 3.77
C VAL A 473 10.97 -7.66 4.43
N VAL A 474 10.08 -6.67 4.44
CA VAL A 474 10.30 -5.42 5.16
C VAL A 474 10.07 -5.64 6.65
N PRO A 475 11.00 -5.23 7.51
CA PRO A 475 11.08 -5.67 8.92
C PRO A 475 10.27 -4.84 9.92
N VAL A 476 9.23 -4.18 9.54
CA VAL A 476 8.32 -3.48 10.46
C VAL A 476 6.96 -4.12 10.38
N GLY A 477 6.26 -4.27 11.49
CA GLY A 477 4.92 -4.83 11.52
C GLY A 477 3.94 -4.06 10.64
N GLY A 478 2.99 -4.75 10.07
CA GLY A 478 1.99 -4.23 9.15
C GLY A 478 1.26 -5.39 8.46
N HIS A 479 0.81 -5.19 7.25
CA HIS A 479 0.06 -6.19 6.50
C HIS A 479 0.88 -6.74 5.32
N HIS A 480 0.21 -7.41 4.38
CA HIS A 480 0.86 -8.17 3.33
C HIS A 480 0.61 -7.61 1.92
N VAL A 481 1.55 -7.90 1.05
CA VAL A 481 1.37 -7.84 -0.40
C VAL A 481 1.47 -9.25 -0.98
N LYS A 482 0.78 -9.47 -2.11
CA LYS A 482 0.96 -10.64 -2.97
C LYS A 482 1.49 -10.15 -4.30
N VAL A 483 2.78 -10.40 -4.54
CA VAL A 483 3.53 -9.89 -5.70
C VAL A 483 4.24 -11.03 -6.39
N TYR A 484 4.30 -10.96 -7.71
CA TYR A 484 5.02 -11.90 -8.55
C TYR A 484 5.94 -11.18 -9.53
N LEU A 485 7.09 -11.79 -9.83
CA LEU A 485 8.12 -11.32 -10.76
C LEU A 485 8.46 -12.43 -11.74
N ASP A 486 8.70 -12.07 -13.01
CA ASP A 486 9.09 -12.98 -14.06
C ASP A 486 10.02 -12.30 -15.10
N ASP A 487 10.61 -13.10 -16.00
CA ASP A 487 11.50 -12.64 -17.08
C ASP A 487 12.64 -11.73 -16.55
N LEU A 488 13.24 -12.09 -15.44
CA LEU A 488 14.24 -11.25 -14.79
C LEU A 488 15.57 -11.25 -15.54
N LYS A 489 16.17 -10.05 -15.65
CA LYS A 489 17.57 -9.84 -16.02
C LYS A 489 18.20 -8.93 -14.97
N TYR A 490 19.38 -9.30 -14.46
CA TYR A 490 20.02 -8.53 -13.39
C TYR A 490 21.55 -8.69 -13.37
N THR A 491 22.24 -7.67 -12.90
CA THR A 491 23.68 -7.70 -12.65
C THR A 491 23.96 -8.67 -11.52
N ALA A 492 24.74 -9.72 -11.78
CA ALA A 492 25.04 -10.79 -10.83
C ALA A 492 26.52 -10.83 -10.40
N GLY A 493 27.40 -10.10 -11.03
CA GLY A 493 28.81 -10.07 -10.68
C GLY A 493 29.58 -8.98 -11.41
N ARG A 494 30.81 -8.76 -10.96
CA ARG A 494 31.78 -7.99 -11.70
C ARG A 494 32.21 -8.80 -12.93
N PRO A 495 32.64 -8.13 -13.98
CA PRO A 495 33.24 -8.84 -15.12
C PRO A 495 34.42 -9.66 -14.65
N ALA A 496 34.64 -10.79 -15.33
CA ALA A 496 35.89 -11.53 -15.16
C ALA A 496 37.07 -10.62 -15.56
N PRO A 497 38.16 -10.61 -14.80
CA PRO A 497 39.36 -9.82 -15.11
C PRO A 497 39.96 -10.16 -16.43
#